data_5b745d4b957ea90ca2a7a50076a893d2
#
_entry.id   5b745d4b957ea90ca2a7a50076a893d2
#
_cell.length_a   1.000
_cell.length_b   1.000
_cell.length_c   1.000
_cell.angle_alpha   90.00
_cell.angle_beta   90.00
_cell.angle_gamma   90.00
#
_symmetry.space_group_name_H-M   'P 1'
#
loop_
_entity.id
_entity.type
_entity.pdbx_description
1 polymer ?
#
loop_
_entity_poly.entity_id
_entity_poly.type
_entity_poly.pdbx_seq_one_letter_code
_entity_poly.pdbx_strand_id
1 'polypeptide(L)'
;MKKTKSLSLLVCVTVILALLVLLPLGLTWLAFTQIHSTDPASYQENLEQWNYPDLFPVNLNKVSEVKNYHYIGFFGASPEQLFLEVSYSEEEYQKEIERLEQIRGEYGTAVKKDEAYLFSFPTYVAEYQTSRSNYEYACTNPETFTVAYVRLHCAVAPTIDEKYLPKNYGEDNYDFSIYIYPLPDENSWYN
;
A
#
# COMPACT_ATOMS: atom_id res chain seq x y z
N MET A 1 26.71 -58.10 9.85
CA MET A 1 26.92 -56.87 9.03
C MET A 1 25.78 -56.41 8.12
N LYS A 2 24.76 -57.19 7.78
CA LYS A 2 23.60 -56.78 6.93
C LYS A 2 22.56 -55.92 7.65
N LYS A 3 22.35 -56.03 8.98
CA LYS A 3 21.33 -55.29 9.74
C LYS A 3 21.64 -53.78 9.90
N THR A 4 22.92 -53.38 10.01
CA THR A 4 23.31 -51.99 10.18
C THR A 4 23.12 -51.16 8.92
N LYS A 5 23.33 -51.76 7.72
CA LYS A 5 23.10 -51.07 6.44
C LYS A 5 21.60 -50.80 6.17
N SER A 6 20.74 -51.72 6.57
CA SER A 6 19.27 -51.55 6.44
C SER A 6 18.74 -50.47 7.37
N LEU A 7 19.26 -50.33 8.58
CA LEU A 7 18.85 -49.31 9.52
C LEU A 7 19.24 -47.93 9.08
N SER A 8 20.50 -47.76 8.54
CA SER A 8 20.95 -46.47 8.03
C SER A 8 20.16 -46.00 6.81
N LEU A 9 19.80 -46.94 5.91
CA LEU A 9 18.96 -46.63 4.76
C LEU A 9 17.57 -46.18 5.18
N LEU A 10 16.94 -46.84 6.17
CA LEU A 10 15.63 -46.48 6.71
C LEU A 10 15.65 -45.05 7.29
N VAL A 11 16.67 -44.73 8.10
CA VAL A 11 16.84 -43.38 8.68
C VAL A 11 17.00 -42.32 7.60
N CYS A 12 17.84 -42.59 6.57
CA CYS A 12 18.00 -41.64 5.45
C CYS A 12 16.68 -41.40 4.70
N VAL A 13 15.92 -42.46 4.40
CA VAL A 13 14.62 -42.33 3.72
C VAL A 13 13.62 -41.54 4.60
N THR A 14 13.57 -41.81 5.90
CA THR A 14 12.68 -41.06 6.81
C THR A 14 13.04 -39.58 6.88
N VAL A 15 14.32 -39.25 6.95
CA VAL A 15 14.78 -37.84 6.97
C VAL A 15 14.44 -37.13 5.65
N ILE A 16 14.65 -37.80 4.50
CA ILE A 16 14.29 -37.22 3.19
C ILE A 16 12.78 -36.98 3.10
N LEU A 17 11.96 -37.94 3.52
CA LEU A 17 10.51 -37.79 3.52
C LEU A 17 10.07 -36.66 4.46
N ALA A 18 10.66 -36.57 5.66
CA ALA A 18 10.39 -35.47 6.58
C ALA A 18 10.75 -34.10 5.98
N LEU A 19 11.89 -33.99 5.32
CA LEU A 19 12.29 -32.75 4.65
C LEU A 19 11.36 -32.40 3.47
N LEU A 20 10.92 -33.38 2.70
CA LEU A 20 9.99 -33.16 1.58
C LEU A 20 8.60 -32.65 2.05
N VAL A 21 8.21 -32.95 3.29
CA VAL A 21 6.95 -32.46 3.86
C VAL A 21 7.13 -31.14 4.64
N LEU A 22 8.18 -31.06 5.46
CA LEU A 22 8.38 -29.92 6.35
C LEU A 22 8.87 -28.65 5.59
N LEU A 23 9.66 -28.82 4.54
CA LEU A 23 10.15 -27.69 3.74
C LEU A 23 9.01 -26.93 3.05
N PRO A 24 8.09 -27.57 2.29
CA PRO A 24 6.97 -26.84 1.69
C PRO A 24 6.03 -26.26 2.74
N LEU A 25 5.78 -26.95 3.86
CA LEU A 25 4.97 -26.40 4.96
C LEU A 25 5.62 -25.17 5.59
N GLY A 26 6.93 -25.19 5.79
CA GLY A 26 7.68 -24.05 6.29
C GLY A 26 7.67 -22.88 5.31
N LEU A 27 7.83 -23.14 4.01
CA LEU A 27 7.77 -22.12 2.97
C LEU A 27 6.37 -21.49 2.83
N THR A 28 5.33 -22.32 2.89
CA THR A 28 3.93 -21.81 2.89
C THR A 28 3.66 -20.96 4.13
N TRP A 29 4.11 -21.39 5.30
CA TRP A 29 3.92 -20.61 6.52
C TRP A 29 4.66 -19.26 6.44
N LEU A 30 5.89 -19.22 5.92
CA LEU A 30 6.62 -17.98 5.68
C LEU A 30 5.90 -17.06 4.70
N ALA A 31 5.34 -17.60 3.61
CA ALA A 31 4.62 -16.82 2.61
C ALA A 31 3.37 -16.13 3.18
N PHE A 32 2.76 -16.70 4.22
CA PHE A 32 1.60 -16.11 4.92
C PHE A 32 2.00 -15.29 6.16
N THR A 33 3.31 -15.13 6.42
CA THR A 33 3.74 -14.26 7.53
C THR A 33 3.57 -12.81 7.14
N GLN A 34 2.69 -12.12 7.84
CA GLN A 34 2.46 -10.70 7.68
C GLN A 34 3.64 -9.90 8.25
N ILE A 35 4.12 -8.96 7.45
CA ILE A 35 5.18 -8.03 7.84
C ILE A 35 4.53 -6.69 8.15
N HIS A 36 4.78 -6.19 9.36
CA HIS A 36 4.36 -4.85 9.77
C HIS A 36 5.58 -3.99 10.04
N SER A 37 5.54 -2.76 9.58
CA SER A 37 6.51 -1.75 9.96
C SER A 37 5.82 -0.42 10.26
N THR A 38 6.22 0.19 11.36
CA THR A 38 5.87 1.57 11.73
C THR A 38 7.12 2.44 11.86
N ASP A 39 8.28 1.90 11.51
CA ASP A 39 9.55 2.62 11.54
C ASP A 39 9.77 3.36 10.20
N PRO A 40 9.78 4.70 10.18
CA PRO A 40 10.05 5.48 8.98
C PRO A 40 11.41 5.19 8.32
N ALA A 41 12.36 4.62 9.05
CA ALA A 41 13.65 4.22 8.48
C ALA A 41 13.52 3.12 7.43
N SER A 42 12.44 2.30 7.50
CA SER A 42 12.13 1.27 6.51
C SER A 42 11.37 1.80 5.28
N TYR A 43 11.02 3.09 5.25
CA TYR A 43 10.19 3.69 4.21
C TYR A 43 10.72 3.43 2.80
N GLN A 44 12.01 3.66 2.59
CA GLN A 44 12.62 3.51 1.26
C GLN A 44 12.56 2.07 0.74
N GLU A 45 12.88 1.09 1.61
CA GLU A 45 12.80 -0.33 1.28
C GLU A 45 11.36 -0.75 0.96
N ASN A 46 10.41 -0.29 1.77
CA ASN A 46 9.00 -0.61 1.58
C ASN A 46 8.40 0.07 0.34
N LEU A 47 8.87 1.28 -0.01
CA LEU A 47 8.50 1.97 -1.24
C LEU A 47 8.96 1.19 -2.49
N GLU A 48 10.15 0.60 -2.46
CA GLU A 48 10.66 -0.25 -3.53
C GLU A 48 9.80 -1.50 -3.74
N GLN A 49 9.30 -2.10 -2.66
CA GLN A 49 8.40 -3.26 -2.75
C GLN A 49 7.06 -2.93 -3.44
N TRP A 50 6.63 -1.68 -3.37
CA TRP A 50 5.47 -1.16 -4.10
C TRP A 50 5.79 -0.69 -5.51
N ASN A 51 7.02 -0.87 -5.99
CA ASN A 51 7.49 -0.36 -7.28
C ASN A 51 7.29 1.16 -7.44
N TYR A 52 7.57 1.91 -6.38
CA TYR A 52 7.48 3.37 -6.33
C TYR A 52 6.10 3.91 -6.74
N PRO A 53 5.08 3.86 -5.87
CA PRO A 53 3.78 4.44 -6.15
C PRO A 53 3.89 5.91 -6.58
N ASP A 54 3.07 6.32 -7.53
CA ASP A 54 3.20 7.61 -8.24
C ASP A 54 3.09 8.83 -7.31
N LEU A 55 2.20 8.77 -6.31
CA LEU A 55 1.94 9.89 -5.42
C LEU A 55 2.95 10.01 -4.28
N PHE A 56 3.59 8.92 -3.88
CA PHE A 56 4.48 8.94 -2.73
C PHE A 56 5.78 9.71 -3.01
N PRO A 57 6.32 10.47 -2.03
CA PRO A 57 7.61 11.12 -2.19
C PRO A 57 8.72 10.07 -2.31
N VAL A 58 9.63 10.26 -3.28
CA VAL A 58 10.75 9.33 -3.51
C VAL A 58 11.67 9.22 -2.29
N ASN A 59 11.76 10.27 -1.49
CA ASN A 59 12.50 10.30 -0.24
C ASN A 59 11.90 11.33 0.73
N LEU A 60 12.28 11.26 2.00
CA LEU A 60 11.76 12.12 3.06
C LEU A 60 12.63 13.36 3.34
N ASN A 61 13.58 13.72 2.47
CA ASN A 61 14.54 14.80 2.71
C ASN A 61 13.90 16.19 2.83
N LYS A 62 12.73 16.40 2.24
CA LYS A 62 11.98 17.67 2.26
C LYS A 62 10.87 17.70 3.30
N VAL A 63 10.67 16.60 4.00
CA VAL A 63 9.65 16.44 5.03
C VAL A 63 10.16 17.06 6.32
N SER A 64 9.35 17.91 6.95
CA SER A 64 9.69 18.51 8.25
C SER A 64 9.53 17.50 9.38
N GLU A 65 8.51 16.65 9.30
CA GLU A 65 8.22 15.62 10.29
C GLU A 65 7.43 14.47 9.67
N VAL A 66 7.80 13.24 9.99
CA VAL A 66 6.94 12.06 9.75
C VAL A 66 6.02 11.90 10.95
N LYS A 67 4.74 12.16 10.78
CA LYS A 67 3.72 12.07 11.84
C LYS A 67 3.26 10.65 12.07
N ASN A 68 3.08 9.92 10.97
CA ASN A 68 2.65 8.53 11.03
C ASN A 68 3.16 7.77 9.82
N TYR A 69 3.56 6.54 10.05
CA TYR A 69 4.00 5.63 9.00
C TYR A 69 3.53 4.21 9.32
N HIS A 70 2.96 3.55 8.33
CA HIS A 70 2.49 2.18 8.47
C HIS A 70 2.64 1.41 7.17
N TYR A 71 3.26 0.26 7.25
CA TYR A 71 3.41 -0.68 6.16
C TYR A 71 2.89 -2.04 6.57
N ILE A 72 2.09 -2.65 5.71
CA ILE A 72 1.64 -4.03 5.83
C ILE A 72 1.96 -4.75 4.52
N GLY A 73 2.67 -5.85 4.62
CA GLY A 73 2.97 -6.71 3.50
C GLY A 73 3.06 -8.17 3.92
N PHE A 74 3.30 -9.06 2.95
CA PHE A 74 3.56 -10.46 3.19
C PHE A 74 4.91 -10.86 2.62
N PHE A 75 5.56 -11.79 3.27
CA PHE A 75 6.83 -12.32 2.77
C PHE A 75 6.59 -13.01 1.42
N GLY A 76 7.21 -12.48 0.36
CA GLY A 76 7.12 -13.06 -0.99
C GLY A 76 5.80 -12.85 -1.72
N ALA A 77 4.90 -12.01 -1.21
CA ALA A 77 3.66 -11.59 -1.87
C ALA A 77 3.61 -10.07 -2.04
N SER A 78 2.64 -9.59 -2.81
CA SER A 78 2.42 -8.14 -2.96
C SER A 78 2.08 -7.50 -1.62
N PRO A 79 2.60 -6.30 -1.34
CA PRO A 79 2.22 -5.55 -0.15
C PRO A 79 0.74 -5.19 -0.19
N GLU A 80 0.12 -4.99 0.99
CA GLU A 80 -1.31 -4.70 1.11
C GLU A 80 -1.60 -3.26 1.48
N GLN A 81 -0.72 -2.62 2.27
CA GLN A 81 -0.90 -1.25 2.72
C GLN A 81 0.44 -0.53 2.83
N LEU A 82 0.46 0.70 2.32
CA LEU A 82 1.48 1.69 2.61
C LEU A 82 0.78 3.00 2.97
N PHE A 83 1.06 3.52 4.15
CA PHE A 83 0.53 4.77 4.67
C PHE A 83 1.66 5.64 5.17
N LEU A 84 1.65 6.92 4.78
CA LEU A 84 2.62 7.90 5.21
C LEU A 84 1.93 9.25 5.45
N GLU A 85 1.91 9.71 6.68
CA GLU A 85 1.46 11.06 7.05
C GLU A 85 2.68 11.91 7.42
N VAL A 86 2.87 13.01 6.70
CA VAL A 86 4.00 13.91 6.89
C VAL A 86 3.57 15.36 6.95
N SER A 87 4.32 16.18 7.66
CA SER A 87 4.22 17.64 7.56
C SER A 87 5.40 18.22 6.81
N TYR A 88 5.16 19.35 6.16
CA TYR A 88 6.12 20.15 5.40
C TYR A 88 6.24 21.55 6.00
N SER A 89 7.27 22.30 5.62
CA SER A 89 7.20 23.75 5.71
C SER A 89 6.16 24.26 4.69
N GLU A 90 5.62 25.44 4.88
CA GLU A 90 4.68 26.04 3.94
C GLU A 90 5.23 26.06 2.50
N GLU A 91 6.50 26.42 2.31
CA GLU A 91 7.14 26.46 1.00
C GLU A 91 7.24 25.07 0.35
N GLU A 92 7.67 24.06 1.10
CA GLU A 92 7.78 22.69 0.57
C GLU A 92 6.40 22.04 0.37
N TYR A 93 5.40 22.43 1.19
CA TYR A 93 4.02 22.00 0.98
C TYR A 93 3.47 22.50 -0.37
N GLN A 94 3.67 23.77 -0.71
CA GLN A 94 3.23 24.30 -2.00
C GLN A 94 3.92 23.59 -3.19
N LYS A 95 5.21 23.32 -3.08
CA LYS A 95 5.93 22.54 -4.09
C LYS A 95 5.41 21.12 -4.21
N GLU A 96 5.02 20.51 -3.10
CA GLU A 96 4.43 19.18 -3.09
C GLU A 96 3.03 19.16 -3.74
N ILE A 97 2.22 20.18 -3.48
CA ILE A 97 0.92 20.34 -4.16
C ILE A 97 1.13 20.49 -5.67
N GLU A 98 2.06 21.35 -6.10
CA GLU A 98 2.41 21.50 -7.52
C GLU A 98 2.87 20.17 -8.14
N ARG A 99 3.68 19.39 -7.42
CA ARG A 99 4.12 18.06 -7.85
C ARG A 99 2.93 17.12 -8.04
N LEU A 100 2.03 17.04 -7.07
CA LEU A 100 0.85 16.18 -7.13
C LEU A 100 -0.07 16.53 -8.31
N GLU A 101 -0.22 17.82 -8.63
CA GLU A 101 -1.00 18.30 -9.78
C GLU A 101 -0.38 17.95 -11.14
N GLN A 102 0.93 17.74 -11.20
CA GLN A 102 1.65 17.42 -12.42
C GLN A 102 1.80 15.91 -12.68
N ILE A 103 1.52 15.08 -11.68
CA ILE A 103 1.63 13.62 -11.81
C ILE A 103 0.67 13.11 -12.88
N ARG A 104 1.15 12.16 -13.66
CA ARG A 104 0.36 11.35 -14.57
C ARG A 104 0.34 9.92 -14.06
N GLY A 105 -0.84 9.36 -13.87
CA GLY A 105 -0.98 7.96 -13.49
C GLY A 105 -0.41 7.00 -14.55
N GLU A 106 -0.35 5.72 -14.22
CA GLU A 106 0.27 4.65 -15.02
C GLU A 106 -0.12 4.65 -16.50
N TYR A 107 -1.32 5.12 -16.83
CA TYR A 107 -1.82 5.22 -18.21
C TYR A 107 -1.79 6.64 -18.78
N GLY A 108 -1.00 7.53 -18.20
CA GLY A 108 -0.89 8.92 -18.65
C GLY A 108 -2.12 9.78 -18.31
N THR A 109 -3.06 9.25 -17.54
CA THR A 109 -4.22 10.00 -17.03
C THR A 109 -3.78 11.00 -15.97
N ALA A 110 -4.31 12.23 -16.03
CA ALA A 110 -4.05 13.19 -14.97
C ALA A 110 -4.57 12.69 -13.63
N VAL A 111 -3.80 12.90 -12.58
CA VAL A 111 -4.28 12.70 -11.21
C VAL A 111 -5.51 13.57 -11.00
N LYS A 112 -6.57 13.01 -10.44
CA LYS A 112 -7.81 13.73 -10.19
C LYS A 112 -7.83 14.31 -8.79
N LYS A 113 -8.30 15.55 -8.68
CA LYS A 113 -8.47 16.23 -7.41
C LYS A 113 -9.92 16.15 -6.95
N ASP A 114 -10.13 15.58 -5.78
CA ASP A 114 -11.38 15.66 -5.04
C ASP A 114 -11.31 16.84 -4.06
N GLU A 115 -12.19 17.82 -4.20
CA GLU A 115 -12.24 19.01 -3.35
C GLU A 115 -13.02 18.75 -2.05
N ALA A 116 -12.65 17.65 -1.34
CA ALA A 116 -13.26 17.21 -0.09
C ALA A 116 -14.75 16.79 -0.19
N TYR A 117 -15.16 16.30 -1.36
CA TYR A 117 -16.50 15.74 -1.54
C TYR A 117 -16.60 14.33 -0.94
N LEU A 118 -15.77 13.43 -1.43
CA LEU A 118 -15.72 12.04 -0.98
C LEU A 118 -14.84 11.87 0.26
N PHE A 119 -13.75 12.63 0.34
CA PHE A 119 -12.82 12.59 1.47
C PHE A 119 -13.08 13.74 2.45
N SER A 120 -12.46 13.69 3.61
CA SER A 120 -12.52 14.78 4.60
C SER A 120 -11.59 15.96 4.26
N PHE A 121 -10.65 15.73 3.31
CA PHE A 121 -9.67 16.70 2.86
C PHE A 121 -9.65 16.76 1.33
N PRO A 122 -9.14 17.85 0.72
CA PRO A 122 -8.79 17.84 -0.69
C PRO A 122 -7.83 16.69 -0.98
N THR A 123 -8.16 15.85 -1.96
CA THR A 123 -7.46 14.57 -2.17
C THR A 123 -7.11 14.40 -3.64
N TYR A 124 -5.85 14.05 -3.91
CA TYR A 124 -5.34 13.67 -5.22
C TYR A 124 -5.43 12.16 -5.38
N VAL A 125 -6.08 11.69 -6.43
CA VAL A 125 -6.29 10.26 -6.70
C VAL A 125 -5.56 9.85 -7.98
N ALA A 126 -4.55 8.99 -7.87
CA ALA A 126 -3.75 8.49 -8.99
C ALA A 126 -4.28 7.19 -9.54
N GLU A 127 -4.63 6.25 -8.69
CA GLU A 127 -5.13 4.95 -9.10
C GLU A 127 -6.46 4.65 -8.41
N TYR A 128 -7.38 4.17 -9.23
CA TYR A 128 -8.66 3.69 -8.80
C TYR A 128 -9.09 2.53 -9.69
N GLN A 129 -8.63 1.32 -9.36
CA GLN A 129 -8.99 0.10 -10.07
C GLN A 129 -9.98 -0.72 -9.27
N THR A 130 -11.25 -0.59 -9.61
CA THR A 130 -12.36 -1.29 -8.97
C THR A 130 -12.24 -2.82 -9.07
N SER A 131 -11.75 -3.32 -10.21
CA SER A 131 -11.66 -4.76 -10.47
C SER A 131 -10.52 -5.47 -9.72
N ARG A 132 -9.57 -4.72 -9.16
CA ARG A 132 -8.39 -5.25 -8.47
C ARG A 132 -8.21 -4.74 -7.05
N SER A 133 -9.13 -3.93 -6.56
CA SER A 133 -9.07 -3.31 -5.22
C SER A 133 -7.76 -2.57 -4.96
N ASN A 134 -7.25 -1.84 -5.97
CA ASN A 134 -6.04 -1.04 -5.86
C ASN A 134 -6.41 0.44 -5.74
N TYR A 135 -5.88 1.10 -4.74
CA TYR A 135 -6.11 2.52 -4.47
C TYR A 135 -4.81 3.23 -4.18
N GLU A 136 -4.61 4.37 -4.84
CA GLU A 136 -3.54 5.28 -4.52
C GLU A 136 -4.09 6.71 -4.49
N TYR A 137 -3.97 7.35 -3.34
CA TYR A 137 -4.39 8.73 -3.16
C TYR A 137 -3.55 9.47 -2.11
N ALA A 138 -3.59 10.81 -2.18
CA ALA A 138 -2.93 11.70 -1.24
C ALA A 138 -3.93 12.74 -0.72
N CYS A 139 -4.27 12.68 0.56
CA CYS A 139 -5.09 13.66 1.27
C CYS A 139 -4.21 14.83 1.71
N THR A 140 -4.63 16.07 1.42
CA THR A 140 -3.85 17.27 1.72
C THR A 140 -4.58 18.16 2.71
N ASN A 141 -3.87 18.67 3.72
CA ASN A 141 -4.42 19.61 4.68
C ASN A 141 -3.62 20.91 4.64
N PRO A 142 -4.16 21.99 4.01
CA PRO A 142 -3.49 23.28 3.90
C PRO A 142 -3.37 24.03 5.24
N GLU A 143 -4.20 23.73 6.22
CA GLU A 143 -4.17 24.40 7.52
C GLU A 143 -2.95 23.96 8.36
N THR A 144 -2.50 22.73 8.16
CA THR A 144 -1.40 22.13 8.93
C THR A 144 -0.20 21.78 8.07
N PHE A 145 -0.24 22.08 6.77
CA PHE A 145 0.77 21.71 5.78
C PHE A 145 1.12 20.22 5.80
N THR A 146 0.08 19.40 5.96
CA THR A 146 0.19 17.94 6.09
C THR A 146 -0.31 17.26 4.82
N VAL A 147 0.39 16.21 4.40
CA VAL A 147 -0.05 15.29 3.35
C VAL A 147 -0.05 13.87 3.89
N ALA A 148 -1.15 13.16 3.67
CA ALA A 148 -1.28 11.76 3.99
C ALA A 148 -1.39 10.95 2.70
N TYR A 149 -0.37 10.17 2.39
CA TYR A 149 -0.29 9.29 1.23
C TYR A 149 -0.80 7.91 1.61
N VAL A 150 -1.66 7.37 0.78
CA VAL A 150 -2.31 6.08 1.01
C VAL A 150 -2.18 5.21 -0.23
N ARG A 151 -1.65 4.00 -0.06
CA ARG A 151 -1.68 2.92 -1.05
C ARG A 151 -2.30 1.69 -0.41
N LEU A 152 -3.36 1.18 -1.00
CA LEU A 152 -4.04 -0.04 -0.56
C LEU A 152 -4.14 -1.01 -1.72
N HIS A 153 -3.88 -2.28 -1.43
CA HIS A 153 -4.07 -3.39 -2.33
C HIS A 153 -4.85 -4.47 -1.62
N CYS A 154 -6.08 -4.76 -2.11
CA CYS A 154 -6.91 -5.84 -1.58
C CYS A 154 -7.43 -5.68 -0.13
N ALA A 155 -8.40 -6.35 0.12
CA ALA A 155 -9.38 -6.73 1.15
C ALA A 155 -9.00 -6.70 2.64
N VAL A 156 -7.87 -6.20 3.07
CA VAL A 156 -7.59 -6.05 4.51
C VAL A 156 -8.16 -4.72 5.00
N ALA A 157 -8.88 -4.76 6.13
CA ALA A 157 -9.31 -3.54 6.79
C ALA A 157 -8.09 -2.64 7.05
N PRO A 158 -8.02 -1.44 6.45
CA PRO A 158 -6.87 -0.58 6.61
C PRO A 158 -6.69 -0.17 8.07
N THR A 159 -5.43 -0.12 8.49
CA THR A 159 -5.04 0.31 9.84
C THR A 159 -4.63 1.79 9.84
N ILE A 160 -5.37 2.62 9.14
CA ILE A 160 -5.15 4.07 9.03
C ILE A 160 -6.33 4.81 9.68
N ASP A 161 -6.09 6.04 10.08
CA ASP A 161 -7.13 6.89 10.69
C ASP A 161 -8.30 7.10 9.71
N GLU A 162 -9.53 6.88 10.18
CA GLU A 162 -10.76 7.01 9.40
C GLU A 162 -10.90 8.36 8.67
N LYS A 163 -10.30 9.43 9.21
CA LYS A 163 -10.31 10.76 8.57
C LYS A 163 -9.64 10.77 7.19
N TYR A 164 -8.76 9.79 6.90
CA TYR A 164 -8.07 9.65 5.62
C TYR A 164 -8.77 8.66 4.70
N LEU A 165 -9.81 7.98 5.16
CA LEU A 165 -10.63 7.11 4.34
C LEU A 165 -11.77 7.89 3.65
N PRO A 166 -12.32 7.39 2.55
CA PRO A 166 -13.56 7.92 1.99
C PRO A 166 -14.68 7.93 3.02
N LYS A 167 -15.52 8.97 3.04
CA LYS A 167 -16.59 9.18 4.05
C LYS A 167 -17.56 8.02 4.19
N ASN A 168 -17.71 7.23 3.17
CA ASN A 168 -18.60 6.07 3.12
C ASN A 168 -17.84 4.73 3.18
N TYR A 169 -16.58 4.75 3.60
CA TYR A 169 -15.77 3.56 3.79
C TYR A 169 -16.44 2.60 4.78
N GLY A 170 -16.58 1.33 4.40
CA GLY A 170 -17.15 0.28 5.27
C GLY A 170 -18.67 0.14 5.23
N GLU A 171 -19.41 0.98 4.50
CA GLU A 171 -20.87 0.86 4.39
C GLU A 171 -21.28 -0.36 3.55
N ASP A 172 -20.45 -0.80 2.59
CA ASP A 172 -20.69 -1.98 1.74
C ASP A 172 -19.44 -2.84 1.54
N ASN A 173 -19.16 -3.75 2.45
CA ASN A 173 -18.24 -4.89 2.30
C ASN A 173 -16.83 -4.57 1.76
N TYR A 174 -16.24 -3.44 2.11
CA TYR A 174 -14.88 -3.06 1.69
C TYR A 174 -14.70 -2.91 0.17
N ASP A 175 -15.75 -2.83 -0.58
CA ASP A 175 -15.68 -2.64 -2.02
C ASP A 175 -15.61 -1.15 -2.34
N PHE A 176 -14.40 -0.60 -2.40
CA PHE A 176 -14.15 0.75 -2.93
C PHE A 176 -14.71 0.92 -4.35
N SER A 177 -15.01 -0.18 -5.06
CA SER A 177 -15.55 -0.14 -6.41
C SER A 177 -16.95 0.47 -6.49
N ILE A 178 -17.71 0.42 -5.39
CA ILE A 178 -19.08 0.98 -5.34
C ILE A 178 -19.04 2.51 -5.20
N TYR A 179 -17.93 3.05 -4.74
CA TYR A 179 -17.72 4.48 -4.50
C TYR A 179 -16.99 5.18 -5.63
N ILE A 180 -17.14 4.63 -6.80
CA ILE A 180 -16.79 5.39 -7.99
C ILE A 180 -17.47 6.73 -7.81
N TYR A 181 -16.64 7.78 -7.78
CA TYR A 181 -17.08 9.13 -8.00
C TYR A 181 -18.36 9.09 -8.81
N PRO A 182 -19.47 9.72 -8.38
CA PRO A 182 -20.52 10.01 -9.32
C PRO A 182 -19.79 10.71 -10.46
N LEU A 183 -19.56 9.97 -11.53
CA LEU A 183 -18.83 10.46 -12.68
C LEU A 183 -19.52 11.74 -13.11
N PRO A 184 -18.88 12.91 -13.06
CA PRO A 184 -19.36 13.98 -13.89
C PRO A 184 -19.13 13.47 -15.31
N ASP A 185 -20.20 13.00 -15.95
CA ASP A 185 -20.21 12.41 -17.29
C ASP A 185 -19.19 11.28 -17.52
N GLU A 186 -19.67 10.10 -17.92
CA GLU A 186 -18.85 8.94 -18.30
C GLU A 186 -17.77 9.27 -19.34
N ASN A 187 -17.90 10.39 -20.03
CA ASN A 187 -16.97 10.88 -21.05
C ASN A 187 -15.80 11.72 -20.50
N SER A 188 -15.79 12.09 -19.23
CA SER A 188 -14.73 12.92 -18.67
C SER A 188 -13.46 12.15 -18.30
N TRP A 189 -13.49 10.83 -18.36
CA TRP A 189 -12.36 9.97 -18.03
C TRP A 189 -11.42 9.70 -19.21
N TYR A 190 -11.84 10.04 -20.43
CA TYR A 190 -11.11 9.74 -21.68
C TYR A 190 -10.70 10.99 -22.48
N ASN A 191 -10.79 12.19 -21.90
CA ASN A 191 -10.32 13.44 -22.52
C ASN A 191 -9.11 13.97 -21.82
#